data_468dce2c1115ff2e6def02c97b92b8ad
#
_entry.id   468dce2c1115ff2e6def02c97b92b8ad
#
_cell.length_a   1.000
_cell.length_b   1.000
_cell.length_c   1.000
_cell.angle_alpha   90.00
_cell.angle_beta   90.00
_cell.angle_gamma   90.00
#
_symmetry.space_group_name_H-M   'P 1'
#
loop_
_entity.id
_entity.type
_entity.pdbx_description
1 polymer ?
#
loop_
_entity_poly.entity_id
_entity_poly.type
_entity_poly.pdbx_seq_one_letter_code
_entity_poly.pdbx_strand_id
1 'polypeptide(L)'
;MTILTIVWTIGILLLVAYTVISYWRLRRKVDTAVRYKDNIFQSENVKSPFVLGIIKPRIYLPFNMNGQDLEHVVAHEQAHIHRKDHWWKPLGFLLLTIHWFNPLMWLAYVLLCRDIELACDEKVIKELGNEQRADYMQALVACSVNRRMIAACPLAFGEVGVKERVKSVMNYKKPAFWVIIIAVIICVGVAACFLTNPKQDRYTLRIVVPAGSQEEFVYTEEEVSTVRNSIKIWSGDGLGDTEVLLFPVNKTAETGYTATYLTHGMSVEFDAENDTWFKIGVNMQNPTNEDIIVYVEVENVEVRIV
;
A
#
# COMPACT_ATOMS: atom_id res chain seq x y z
N MET A 1 21.57 3.38 7.79
CA MET A 1 20.16 3.05 8.09
C MET A 1 19.58 3.88 9.24
N THR A 2 20.28 4.06 10.34
CA THR A 2 19.78 4.76 11.56
C THR A 2 19.30 6.20 11.33
N ILE A 3 19.98 7.01 10.52
CA ILE A 3 19.62 8.43 10.28
C ILE A 3 18.28 8.55 9.53
N LEU A 4 18.06 7.74 8.48
CA LEU A 4 16.80 7.76 7.72
C LEU A 4 15.60 7.34 8.59
N THR A 5 15.80 6.36 9.47
CA THR A 5 14.76 5.92 10.42
C THR A 5 14.41 7.02 11.42
N ILE A 6 15.42 7.75 11.92
CA ILE A 6 15.20 8.89 12.83
C ILE A 6 14.41 10.00 12.12
N VAL A 7 14.81 10.40 10.92
CA VAL A 7 14.10 11.41 10.14
C VAL A 7 12.65 11.00 9.86
N TRP A 8 12.43 9.74 9.48
CA TRP A 8 11.09 9.19 9.25
C TRP A 8 10.22 9.25 10.51
N THR A 9 10.76 8.82 11.65
CA THR A 9 10.06 8.84 12.95
C THR A 9 9.71 10.28 13.39
N ILE A 10 10.63 11.23 13.23
CA ILE A 10 10.39 12.65 13.54
C ILE A 10 9.24 13.19 12.68
N GLY A 11 9.21 12.91 11.38
CA GLY A 11 8.13 13.34 10.49
C GLY A 11 6.75 12.80 10.92
N ILE A 12 6.67 11.52 11.31
CA ILE A 12 5.45 10.93 11.86
C ILE A 12 5.01 11.67 13.14
N LEU A 13 5.92 11.86 14.09
CA LEU A 13 5.62 12.54 15.36
C LEU A 13 5.12 13.97 15.14
N LEU A 14 5.70 14.71 14.21
CA LEU A 14 5.26 16.08 13.87
C LEU A 14 3.83 16.07 13.30
N LEU A 15 3.50 15.16 12.39
CA LEU A 15 2.15 15.06 11.79
C LEU A 15 1.11 14.59 12.81
N VAL A 16 1.48 13.66 13.71
CA VAL A 16 0.59 13.24 14.81
C VAL A 16 0.35 14.41 15.77
N ALA A 17 1.41 15.12 16.18
CA ALA A 17 1.30 16.28 17.06
C ALA A 17 0.41 17.38 16.41
N TYR A 18 0.62 17.66 15.12
CA TYR A 18 -0.21 18.59 14.37
C TYR A 18 -1.70 18.18 14.39
N THR A 19 -1.99 16.90 14.18
CA THR A 19 -3.35 16.36 14.17
C THR A 19 -4.01 16.51 15.54
N VAL A 20 -3.32 16.12 16.61
CA VAL A 20 -3.82 16.22 17.99
C VAL A 20 -4.07 17.68 18.37
N ILE A 21 -3.13 18.57 18.09
CA ILE A 21 -3.27 20.00 18.38
C ILE A 21 -4.42 20.62 17.58
N SER A 22 -4.53 20.30 16.27
CA SER A 22 -5.59 20.82 15.41
C SER A 22 -6.97 20.34 15.88
N TYR A 23 -7.08 19.04 16.22
CA TYR A 23 -8.32 18.48 16.76
C TYR A 23 -8.72 19.13 18.09
N TRP A 24 -7.77 19.29 19.01
CA TRP A 24 -8.02 19.90 20.31
C TRP A 24 -8.43 21.38 20.19
N ARG A 25 -7.76 22.16 19.31
CA ARG A 25 -8.14 23.53 19.01
C ARG A 25 -9.58 23.61 18.46
N LEU A 26 -9.94 22.70 17.54
CA LEU A 26 -11.27 22.65 16.98
C LEU A 26 -12.31 22.25 18.02
N ARG A 27 -12.00 21.25 18.85
CA ARG A 27 -12.88 20.82 19.96
C ARG A 27 -13.14 21.95 20.97
N ARG A 28 -12.12 22.73 21.33
CA ARG A 28 -12.29 23.91 22.19
C ARG A 28 -13.21 24.97 21.61
N LYS A 29 -13.24 25.15 20.29
CA LYS A 29 -14.15 26.11 19.64
C LYS A 29 -15.61 25.71 19.74
N VAL A 30 -15.89 24.43 19.84
CA VAL A 30 -17.26 23.90 19.94
C VAL A 30 -17.68 23.55 21.37
N ASP A 31 -16.86 23.86 22.37
CA ASP A 31 -17.13 23.54 23.77
C ASP A 31 -18.38 24.27 24.28
N THR A 32 -18.63 25.48 23.79
CA THR A 32 -19.83 26.29 24.08
C THR A 32 -21.02 26.01 23.18
N ALA A 33 -20.96 24.96 22.34
CA ALA A 33 -22.02 24.67 21.39
C ALA A 33 -23.29 24.17 22.10
N VAL A 34 -24.42 24.74 21.72
CA VAL A 34 -25.76 24.40 22.23
C VAL A 34 -26.39 23.35 21.34
N ARG A 35 -27.03 22.34 21.93
CA ARG A 35 -27.74 21.30 21.19
C ARG A 35 -28.98 21.88 20.53
N TYR A 36 -29.10 21.76 19.22
CA TYR A 36 -30.27 22.18 18.44
C TYR A 36 -31.27 21.04 18.28
N LYS A 37 -30.84 19.91 17.74
CA LYS A 37 -31.69 18.72 17.53
C LYS A 37 -30.78 17.48 17.37
N ASP A 38 -31.17 16.34 17.95
CA ASP A 38 -30.46 15.05 17.84
C ASP A 38 -28.94 15.17 18.01
N ASN A 39 -28.16 14.98 16.95
CA ASN A 39 -26.70 15.11 16.89
C ASN A 39 -26.23 16.46 16.30
N ILE A 40 -27.12 17.42 16.16
CA ILE A 40 -26.86 18.76 15.60
C ILE A 40 -26.67 19.77 16.73
N PHE A 41 -25.59 20.55 16.65
CA PHE A 41 -25.22 21.56 17.61
C PHE A 41 -24.97 22.89 16.89
N GLN A 42 -25.24 23.98 17.54
CA GLN A 42 -24.98 25.34 17.05
C GLN A 42 -23.99 26.07 17.94
N SER A 43 -23.12 26.90 17.37
CA SER A 43 -22.14 27.69 18.10
C SER A 43 -21.82 29.00 17.36
N GLU A 44 -21.61 30.09 18.10
CA GLU A 44 -21.15 31.38 17.56
C GLU A 44 -19.73 31.31 17.01
N ASN A 45 -18.91 30.41 17.58
CA ASN A 45 -17.51 30.25 17.17
C ASN A 45 -17.35 29.44 15.89
N VAL A 46 -18.45 28.85 15.40
CA VAL A 46 -18.51 28.10 14.15
C VAL A 46 -18.93 29.02 13.01
N LYS A 47 -18.08 29.19 12.01
CA LYS A 47 -18.32 30.03 10.83
C LYS A 47 -18.82 29.25 9.62
N SER A 48 -18.65 27.95 9.62
CA SER A 48 -19.03 27.05 8.53
C SER A 48 -19.41 25.70 9.11
N PRO A 49 -20.42 25.00 8.58
CA PRO A 49 -20.84 23.68 8.98
C PRO A 49 -19.71 22.66 8.91
N PHE A 50 -19.70 21.71 9.82
CA PHE A 50 -18.79 20.55 9.78
C PHE A 50 -19.21 19.44 10.74
N VAL A 51 -18.72 18.22 10.46
CA VAL A 51 -18.84 17.06 11.35
C VAL A 51 -17.57 16.90 12.19
N LEU A 52 -17.71 16.64 13.48
CA LEU A 52 -16.61 16.32 14.38
C LEU A 52 -16.95 15.12 15.25
N GLY A 53 -15.98 14.23 15.43
CA GLY A 53 -16.05 13.04 16.27
C GLY A 53 -15.96 11.75 15.45
N ILE A 54 -15.11 10.82 15.92
CA ILE A 54 -14.86 9.53 15.24
C ILE A 54 -15.91 8.48 15.68
N ILE A 55 -16.17 8.37 16.98
CA ILE A 55 -17.09 7.35 17.53
C ILE A 55 -18.53 7.85 17.56
N LYS A 56 -18.71 9.11 17.97
CA LYS A 56 -20.02 9.78 18.06
C LYS A 56 -19.97 11.06 17.23
N PRO A 57 -20.17 10.99 15.92
CA PRO A 57 -20.11 12.16 15.04
C PRO A 57 -21.25 13.13 15.36
N ARG A 58 -20.89 14.41 15.46
CA ARG A 58 -21.81 15.52 15.72
C ARG A 58 -21.66 16.56 14.63
N ILE A 59 -22.78 17.13 14.21
CA ILE A 59 -22.84 18.22 13.23
C ILE A 59 -22.81 19.54 13.99
N TYR A 60 -21.89 20.42 13.63
CA TYR A 60 -21.79 21.77 14.20
C TYR A 60 -22.11 22.80 13.13
N LEU A 61 -23.05 23.70 13.47
CA LEU A 61 -23.58 24.73 12.58
C LEU A 61 -23.40 26.13 13.18
N PRO A 62 -23.28 27.18 12.36
CA PRO A 62 -23.34 28.56 12.82
C PRO A 62 -24.77 28.93 13.24
N PHE A 63 -24.94 29.85 14.19
CA PHE A 63 -26.25 30.31 14.66
C PHE A 63 -27.07 31.06 13.61
N ASN A 64 -26.41 31.74 12.66
CA ASN A 64 -27.04 32.61 11.65
C ASN A 64 -27.54 31.84 10.41
N MET A 65 -27.69 30.52 10.50
CA MET A 65 -28.17 29.70 9.40
C MET A 65 -29.62 29.29 9.64
N ASN A 66 -30.54 29.71 8.77
CA ASN A 66 -31.96 29.46 8.89
C ASN A 66 -32.59 29.04 7.54
N GLY A 67 -33.83 28.50 7.61
CA GLY A 67 -34.64 28.15 6.44
C GLY A 67 -34.10 26.99 5.59
N GLN A 68 -34.32 27.08 4.28
CA GLN A 68 -33.95 26.03 3.32
C GLN A 68 -32.46 25.74 3.27
N ASP A 69 -31.61 26.75 3.44
CA ASP A 69 -30.16 26.60 3.48
C ASP A 69 -29.73 25.67 4.60
N LEU A 70 -30.39 25.73 5.77
CA LEU A 70 -30.13 24.85 6.91
C LEU A 70 -30.43 23.39 6.56
N GLU A 71 -31.56 23.11 5.90
CA GLU A 71 -31.96 21.77 5.52
C GLU A 71 -30.98 21.14 4.53
N HIS A 72 -30.59 21.88 3.50
CA HIS A 72 -29.63 21.43 2.51
C HIS A 72 -28.24 21.13 3.10
N VAL A 73 -27.79 22.01 4.00
CA VAL A 73 -26.50 21.83 4.68
C VAL A 73 -26.55 20.66 5.66
N VAL A 74 -27.62 20.53 6.43
CA VAL A 74 -27.80 19.36 7.34
C VAL A 74 -27.84 18.07 6.55
N ALA A 75 -28.54 18.02 5.41
CA ALA A 75 -28.58 16.85 4.53
C ALA A 75 -27.16 16.45 4.05
N HIS A 76 -26.34 17.44 3.67
CA HIS A 76 -24.95 17.23 3.27
C HIS A 76 -24.08 16.67 4.40
N GLU A 77 -24.12 17.28 5.59
CA GLU A 77 -23.36 16.83 6.76
C GLU A 77 -23.83 15.45 7.26
N GLN A 78 -25.13 15.15 7.15
CA GLN A 78 -25.65 13.82 7.43
C GLN A 78 -25.18 12.78 6.41
N ALA A 79 -25.03 13.15 5.13
CA ALA A 79 -24.49 12.25 4.13
C ALA A 79 -23.06 11.78 4.50
N HIS A 80 -22.20 12.67 5.02
CA HIS A 80 -20.89 12.31 5.56
C HIS A 80 -20.98 11.25 6.69
N ILE A 81 -21.93 11.43 7.60
CA ILE A 81 -22.12 10.49 8.72
C ILE A 81 -22.60 9.12 8.21
N HIS A 82 -23.61 9.09 7.34
CA HIS A 82 -24.14 7.85 6.77
C HIS A 82 -23.11 7.07 5.95
N ARG A 83 -22.23 7.76 5.23
CA ARG A 83 -21.15 7.17 4.44
C ARG A 83 -19.97 6.72 5.30
N LYS A 84 -20.00 7.03 6.61
CA LYS A 84 -18.90 6.77 7.54
C LYS A 84 -17.58 7.49 7.15
N ASP A 85 -17.69 8.65 6.52
CA ASP A 85 -16.52 9.40 6.07
C ASP A 85 -15.63 9.85 7.25
N HIS A 86 -16.20 9.97 8.45
CA HIS A 86 -15.50 10.21 9.71
C HIS A 86 -14.54 9.07 10.13
N TRP A 87 -14.56 7.94 9.44
CA TRP A 87 -13.59 6.86 9.55
C TRP A 87 -12.60 6.85 8.38
N TRP A 88 -13.10 7.03 7.15
CA TRP A 88 -12.27 6.94 5.94
C TRP A 88 -11.26 8.07 5.83
N LYS A 89 -11.64 9.30 6.18
CA LYS A 89 -10.74 10.45 6.10
C LYS A 89 -9.59 10.36 7.11
N PRO A 90 -9.81 10.06 8.42
CA PRO A 90 -8.74 9.78 9.36
C PRO A 90 -7.84 8.61 8.96
N LEU A 91 -8.41 7.53 8.41
CA LEU A 91 -7.64 6.39 7.92
C LEU A 91 -6.71 6.79 6.76
N GLY A 92 -7.23 7.55 5.78
CA GLY A 92 -6.42 8.10 4.69
C GLY A 92 -5.29 9.00 5.20
N PHE A 93 -5.57 9.83 6.22
CA PHE A 93 -4.54 10.66 6.84
C PHE A 93 -3.51 9.85 7.64
N LEU A 94 -3.91 8.77 8.28
CA LEU A 94 -2.98 7.85 8.94
C LEU A 94 -2.00 7.22 7.94
N LEU A 95 -2.50 6.76 6.79
CA LEU A 95 -1.65 6.25 5.72
C LEU A 95 -0.69 7.32 5.18
N LEU A 96 -1.19 8.55 4.99
CA LEU A 96 -0.34 9.69 4.65
C LEU A 96 0.73 9.94 5.71
N THR A 97 0.39 9.86 6.99
CA THR A 97 1.33 10.09 8.10
C THR A 97 2.46 9.07 8.10
N ILE A 98 2.17 7.79 7.83
CA ILE A 98 3.18 6.73 7.73
C ILE A 98 4.11 6.95 6.53
N HIS A 99 3.54 7.38 5.39
CA HIS A 99 4.26 7.58 4.14
C HIS A 99 4.47 9.07 3.80
N TRP A 100 4.64 9.91 4.80
CA TRP A 100 4.68 11.37 4.65
C TRP A 100 5.75 11.89 3.68
N PHE A 101 6.82 11.14 3.49
CA PHE A 101 7.91 11.44 2.58
C PHE A 101 7.56 11.21 1.10
N ASN A 102 6.46 10.51 0.81
CA ASN A 102 6.05 10.19 -0.55
C ASN A 102 5.05 11.24 -1.08
N PRO A 103 5.40 12.05 -2.11
CA PRO A 103 4.51 13.07 -2.66
C PRO A 103 3.22 12.51 -3.26
N LEU A 104 3.23 11.26 -3.75
CA LEU A 104 2.03 10.60 -4.28
C LEU A 104 0.99 10.34 -3.18
N MET A 105 1.41 10.11 -1.95
CA MET A 105 0.48 9.94 -0.82
C MET A 105 -0.24 11.26 -0.47
N TRP A 106 0.44 12.40 -0.61
CA TRP A 106 -0.19 13.71 -0.46
C TRP A 106 -1.24 13.95 -1.54
N LEU A 107 -0.89 13.65 -2.80
CA LEU A 107 -1.83 13.74 -3.92
C LEU A 107 -3.03 12.80 -3.71
N ALA A 108 -2.80 11.55 -3.35
CA ALA A 108 -3.84 10.57 -3.08
C ALA A 108 -4.79 11.01 -1.96
N TYR A 109 -4.26 11.60 -0.89
CA TYR A 109 -5.09 12.14 0.20
C TYR A 109 -5.95 13.33 -0.23
N VAL A 110 -5.40 14.25 -1.03
CA VAL A 110 -6.16 15.37 -1.59
C VAL A 110 -7.29 14.87 -2.49
N LEU A 111 -7.00 13.90 -3.36
CA LEU A 111 -8.00 13.27 -4.23
C LEU A 111 -9.07 12.54 -3.42
N LEU A 112 -8.69 11.79 -2.40
CA LEU A 112 -9.63 11.14 -1.47
C LEU A 112 -10.59 12.15 -0.82
N CYS A 113 -10.06 13.27 -0.32
CA CYS A 113 -10.90 14.33 0.27
C CYS A 113 -11.88 14.90 -0.75
N ARG A 114 -11.42 15.14 -1.98
CA ARG A 114 -12.27 15.63 -3.08
C ARG A 114 -13.38 14.64 -3.43
N ASP A 115 -13.04 13.37 -3.55
CA ASP A 115 -14.00 12.32 -3.92
C ASP A 115 -15.04 12.06 -2.82
N ILE A 116 -14.66 12.22 -1.55
CA ILE A 116 -15.59 12.21 -0.42
C ILE A 116 -16.64 13.30 -0.58
N GLU A 117 -16.23 14.55 -0.87
CA GLU A 117 -17.15 15.68 -1.05
C GLU A 117 -18.10 15.45 -2.24
N LEU A 118 -17.54 15.06 -3.41
CA LEU A 118 -18.35 14.80 -4.60
C LEU A 118 -19.38 13.68 -4.39
N ALA A 119 -19.00 12.64 -3.66
CA ALA A 119 -19.89 11.52 -3.36
C ALA A 119 -20.96 11.87 -2.31
N CYS A 120 -20.72 12.84 -1.40
CA CYS A 120 -21.74 13.39 -0.52
C CYS A 120 -22.74 14.24 -1.30
N ASP A 121 -22.25 15.10 -2.18
CA ASP A 121 -23.11 15.89 -3.07
C ASP A 121 -24.00 14.98 -3.93
N GLU A 122 -23.41 13.95 -4.53
CA GLU A 122 -24.15 12.99 -5.33
C GLU A 122 -25.27 12.30 -4.55
N LYS A 123 -25.01 11.93 -3.29
CA LYS A 123 -26.01 11.31 -2.44
C LYS A 123 -27.17 12.24 -2.17
N VAL A 124 -26.92 13.50 -1.83
CA VAL A 124 -27.96 14.51 -1.58
C VAL A 124 -28.75 14.80 -2.85
N ILE A 125 -28.07 14.98 -4.00
CA ILE A 125 -28.74 15.27 -5.28
C ILE A 125 -29.64 14.15 -5.77
N LYS A 126 -29.31 12.89 -5.45
CA LYS A 126 -30.18 11.74 -5.78
C LYS A 126 -31.53 11.81 -5.10
N GLU A 127 -31.56 12.41 -3.91
CA GLU A 127 -32.78 12.56 -3.08
C GLU A 127 -33.54 13.84 -3.40
N LEU A 128 -32.87 14.87 -3.96
CA LEU A 128 -33.44 16.15 -4.36
C LEU A 128 -34.02 16.12 -5.77
N GLY A 129 -35.13 16.83 -5.99
CA GLY A 129 -35.65 17.11 -7.33
C GLY A 129 -34.75 18.08 -8.12
N ASN A 130 -34.94 18.12 -9.44
CA ASN A 130 -34.12 18.98 -10.30
C ASN A 130 -34.23 20.48 -9.95
N GLU A 131 -35.39 20.92 -9.47
CA GLU A 131 -35.65 22.31 -9.07
C GLU A 131 -34.84 22.70 -7.82
N GLN A 132 -34.66 21.80 -6.87
CA GLN A 132 -33.96 22.07 -5.61
C GLN A 132 -32.43 22.01 -5.73
N ARG A 133 -31.91 21.58 -6.88
CA ARG A 133 -30.44 21.52 -7.09
C ARG A 133 -29.78 22.89 -7.10
N ALA A 134 -30.47 23.90 -7.65
CA ALA A 134 -29.94 25.27 -7.67
C ALA A 134 -29.85 25.84 -6.25
N ASP A 135 -30.87 25.64 -5.41
CA ASP A 135 -30.91 26.09 -4.04
C ASP A 135 -29.84 25.38 -3.18
N TYR A 136 -29.70 24.06 -3.36
CA TYR A 136 -28.62 23.30 -2.74
C TYR A 136 -27.23 23.83 -3.08
N MET A 137 -26.99 24.16 -4.36
CA MET A 137 -25.73 24.73 -4.82
C MET A 137 -25.47 26.10 -4.21
N GLN A 138 -26.49 26.94 -4.12
CA GLN A 138 -26.38 28.26 -3.51
C GLN A 138 -26.02 28.17 -2.04
N ALA A 139 -26.68 27.27 -1.29
CA ALA A 139 -26.39 27.00 0.11
C ALA A 139 -24.94 26.51 0.32
N LEU A 140 -24.44 25.60 -0.54
CA LEU A 140 -23.05 25.14 -0.50
C LEU A 140 -22.03 26.24 -0.76
N VAL A 141 -22.25 27.06 -1.80
CA VAL A 141 -21.36 28.18 -2.12
C VAL A 141 -21.33 29.18 -0.97
N ALA A 142 -22.49 29.55 -0.39
CA ALA A 142 -22.57 30.46 0.75
C ALA A 142 -21.78 29.95 1.97
N CYS A 143 -21.81 28.63 2.23
CA CYS A 143 -21.06 28.01 3.31
C CYS A 143 -19.57 27.93 3.06
N SER A 144 -19.11 27.92 1.80
CA SER A 144 -17.70 27.70 1.44
C SER A 144 -16.81 28.92 1.68
N VAL A 145 -17.36 30.12 1.70
CA VAL A 145 -16.62 31.39 1.79
C VAL A 145 -15.80 31.53 3.09
N ASN A 146 -16.18 30.85 4.17
CA ASN A 146 -15.59 31.00 5.51
C ASN A 146 -14.80 29.80 6.04
N ARG A 147 -14.49 28.79 5.20
CA ARG A 147 -13.99 27.46 5.65
C ARG A 147 -12.50 27.30 5.90
N ARG A 148 -11.65 28.31 5.73
CA ARG A 148 -10.17 28.19 5.80
C ARG A 148 -9.61 27.47 7.04
N MET A 149 -10.27 27.58 8.20
CA MET A 149 -9.75 26.97 9.44
C MET A 149 -10.15 25.51 9.64
N ILE A 150 -11.22 25.08 9.04
CA ILE A 150 -11.72 23.69 9.17
C ILE A 150 -10.95 22.77 8.22
N ALA A 151 -10.62 23.28 7.03
CA ALA A 151 -9.78 22.58 6.05
C ALA A 151 -8.37 22.22 6.60
N ALA A 152 -7.89 22.94 7.61
CA ALA A 152 -6.59 22.67 8.24
C ALA A 152 -6.60 21.51 9.24
N CYS A 153 -7.77 20.97 9.65
CA CYS A 153 -7.86 19.85 10.56
C CYS A 153 -8.06 18.54 9.80
N PRO A 154 -7.11 17.60 9.82
CA PRO A 154 -7.22 16.32 9.10
C PRO A 154 -8.39 15.45 9.53
N LEU A 155 -8.89 15.65 10.76
CA LEU A 155 -10.00 14.88 11.34
C LEU A 155 -11.36 15.59 11.20
N ALA A 156 -11.39 16.79 10.63
CA ALA A 156 -12.62 17.52 10.33
C ALA A 156 -12.89 17.50 8.83
N PHE A 157 -14.17 17.54 8.45
CA PHE A 157 -14.59 17.62 7.06
C PHE A 157 -14.59 19.10 6.64
N GLY A 158 -13.73 19.44 5.71
CA GLY A 158 -13.63 20.76 5.13
C GLY A 158 -13.39 20.65 3.62
N GLU A 159 -13.95 21.59 2.90
CA GLU A 159 -14.09 21.55 1.46
C GLU A 159 -12.79 21.74 0.68
N VAL A 160 -12.61 20.92 -0.36
CA VAL A 160 -11.63 21.14 -1.43
C VAL A 160 -12.41 21.30 -2.74
N GLY A 161 -12.25 22.44 -3.43
CA GLY A 161 -12.71 22.58 -4.81
C GLY A 161 -14.20 22.88 -5.01
N VAL A 162 -14.74 23.95 -4.41
CA VAL A 162 -16.14 24.41 -4.62
C VAL A 162 -16.53 24.47 -6.10
N LYS A 163 -15.64 24.98 -6.96
CA LYS A 163 -15.88 25.06 -8.41
C LYS A 163 -16.11 23.70 -9.05
N GLU A 164 -15.36 22.67 -8.61
CA GLU A 164 -15.51 21.30 -9.13
C GLU A 164 -16.80 20.66 -8.62
N ARG A 165 -17.18 20.92 -7.38
CA ARG A 165 -18.47 20.47 -6.81
C ARG A 165 -19.63 21.06 -7.56
N VAL A 166 -19.64 22.41 -7.77
CA VAL A 166 -20.65 23.10 -8.56
C VAL A 166 -20.78 22.46 -9.95
N LYS A 167 -19.67 22.26 -10.65
CA LYS A 167 -19.66 21.65 -11.98
C LYS A 167 -20.20 20.21 -11.96
N SER A 168 -19.86 19.44 -10.95
CA SER A 168 -20.31 18.05 -10.80
C SER A 168 -21.82 17.96 -10.56
N VAL A 169 -22.34 18.82 -9.69
CA VAL A 169 -23.78 18.88 -9.38
C VAL A 169 -24.60 19.32 -10.60
N MET A 170 -24.15 20.35 -11.30
CA MET A 170 -24.85 20.86 -12.50
C MET A 170 -24.85 19.86 -13.66
N ASN A 171 -23.78 19.09 -13.82
CA ASN A 171 -23.63 18.11 -14.89
C ASN A 171 -23.89 16.68 -14.43
N TYR A 172 -24.56 16.47 -13.31
CA TYR A 172 -24.75 15.14 -12.74
C TYR A 172 -25.47 14.22 -13.73
N LYS A 173 -24.80 13.12 -14.06
CA LYS A 173 -25.36 11.98 -14.81
C LYS A 173 -25.17 10.73 -13.95
N LYS A 174 -26.23 9.91 -13.85
CA LYS A 174 -26.11 8.63 -13.14
C LYS A 174 -24.98 7.81 -13.77
N PRO A 175 -24.01 7.31 -13.00
CA PRO A 175 -22.94 6.49 -13.54
C PRO A 175 -23.52 5.24 -14.21
N ALA A 176 -22.98 4.87 -15.38
CA ALA A 176 -23.39 3.67 -16.05
C ALA A 176 -22.93 2.45 -15.25
N PHE A 177 -23.82 1.51 -14.99
CA PHE A 177 -23.56 0.30 -14.18
C PHE A 177 -22.31 -0.48 -14.67
N TRP A 178 -22.10 -0.54 -15.99
CA TRP A 178 -20.94 -1.19 -16.60
C TRP A 178 -19.59 -0.58 -16.23
N VAL A 179 -19.52 0.74 -16.00
CA VAL A 179 -18.28 1.42 -15.58
C VAL A 179 -17.83 0.91 -14.21
N ILE A 180 -18.79 0.69 -13.30
CA ILE A 180 -18.51 0.16 -11.96
C ILE A 180 -17.98 -1.28 -12.06
N ILE A 181 -18.61 -2.13 -12.89
CA ILE A 181 -18.17 -3.51 -13.10
C ILE A 181 -16.75 -3.55 -13.65
N ILE A 182 -16.46 -2.77 -14.69
CA ILE A 182 -15.12 -2.72 -15.29
C ILE A 182 -14.08 -2.25 -14.26
N ALA A 183 -14.39 -1.22 -13.47
CA ALA A 183 -13.50 -0.74 -12.42
C ALA A 183 -13.19 -1.82 -11.37
N VAL A 184 -14.20 -2.58 -10.93
CA VAL A 184 -14.04 -3.70 -9.98
C VAL A 184 -13.17 -4.81 -10.60
N ILE A 185 -13.41 -5.18 -11.87
CA ILE A 185 -12.61 -6.21 -12.56
C ILE A 185 -11.14 -5.77 -12.65
N ILE A 186 -10.89 -4.51 -13.01
CA ILE A 186 -9.52 -3.98 -13.07
C ILE A 186 -8.87 -4.02 -11.69
N CYS A 187 -9.56 -3.57 -10.63
CA CYS A 187 -9.05 -3.60 -9.25
C CYS A 187 -8.71 -5.03 -8.79
N VAL A 188 -9.59 -6.00 -9.08
CA VAL A 188 -9.36 -7.41 -8.73
C VAL A 188 -8.18 -7.98 -9.53
N GLY A 189 -8.08 -7.66 -10.82
CA GLY A 189 -6.96 -8.08 -11.66
C GLY A 189 -5.62 -7.54 -11.18
N VAL A 190 -5.55 -6.25 -10.84
CA VAL A 190 -4.35 -5.63 -10.27
C VAL A 190 -4.01 -6.25 -8.92
N ALA A 191 -4.99 -6.43 -8.03
CA ALA A 191 -4.77 -7.07 -6.73
C ALA A 191 -4.26 -8.52 -6.89
N ALA A 192 -4.82 -9.30 -7.82
CA ALA A 192 -4.34 -10.63 -8.13
C ALA A 192 -2.86 -10.61 -8.60
N CYS A 193 -2.50 -9.71 -9.51
CA CYS A 193 -1.11 -9.57 -9.99
C CYS A 193 -0.13 -9.24 -8.86
N PHE A 194 -0.52 -8.42 -7.88
CA PHE A 194 0.34 -8.07 -6.74
C PHE A 194 0.36 -9.14 -5.64
N LEU A 195 -0.72 -9.91 -5.47
CA LEU A 195 -0.82 -10.95 -4.44
C LEU A 195 -0.27 -12.31 -4.92
N THR A 196 -0.28 -12.58 -6.23
CA THR A 196 0.36 -13.75 -6.82
C THR A 196 1.84 -13.46 -7.05
N ASN A 197 2.61 -13.51 -5.97
CA ASN A 197 4.05 -13.67 -6.11
C ASN A 197 4.27 -15.13 -6.56
N PRO A 198 4.79 -15.41 -7.75
CA PRO A 198 5.14 -16.79 -8.09
C PRO A 198 6.10 -17.27 -7.00
N LYS A 199 5.71 -18.34 -6.27
CA LYS A 199 6.65 -19.02 -5.41
C LYS A 199 7.84 -19.38 -6.30
N GLN A 200 9.00 -18.81 -6.01
CA GLN A 200 10.23 -19.28 -6.59
C GLN A 200 10.46 -20.64 -5.98
N ASP A 201 10.22 -21.68 -6.78
CA ASP A 201 10.46 -23.05 -6.34
C ASP A 201 11.98 -23.21 -6.17
N ARG A 202 12.40 -23.42 -4.93
CA ARG A 202 13.76 -23.82 -4.61
C ARG A 202 13.82 -25.33 -4.55
N TYR A 203 14.79 -25.87 -5.22
CA TYR A 203 15.10 -27.31 -5.17
C TYR A 203 16.32 -27.51 -4.29
N THR A 204 16.24 -28.46 -3.36
CA THR A 204 17.37 -28.86 -2.53
C THR A 204 18.02 -30.09 -3.17
N LEU A 205 19.28 -29.93 -3.57
CA LEU A 205 20.07 -30.99 -4.20
C LEU A 205 21.06 -31.58 -3.18
N ARG A 206 21.26 -32.87 -3.26
CA ARG A 206 22.14 -33.62 -2.37
C ARG A 206 23.53 -33.79 -3.01
N ILE A 207 24.56 -33.61 -2.21
CA ILE A 207 25.95 -33.91 -2.58
C ILE A 207 26.52 -34.86 -1.52
N VAL A 208 27.05 -35.99 -1.97
CA VAL A 208 27.72 -36.94 -1.11
C VAL A 208 29.22 -36.77 -1.26
N VAL A 209 29.90 -36.36 -0.19
CA VAL A 209 31.36 -36.25 -0.15
C VAL A 209 31.94 -37.55 0.43
N PRO A 210 32.60 -38.38 -0.39
CA PRO A 210 33.06 -39.71 0.06
C PRO A 210 34.06 -39.64 1.20
N ALA A 211 34.07 -40.66 2.04
CA ALA A 211 35.05 -40.81 3.12
C ALA A 211 36.50 -40.81 2.57
N GLY A 212 37.37 -40.03 3.23
CA GLY A 212 38.77 -39.92 2.83
C GLY A 212 39.01 -39.15 1.51
N SER A 213 37.99 -38.48 0.99
CA SER A 213 38.10 -37.70 -0.26
C SER A 213 39.07 -36.51 -0.12
N GLN A 214 39.98 -36.42 -1.07
CA GLN A 214 40.91 -35.30 -1.24
C GLN A 214 40.62 -34.53 -2.55
N GLU A 215 39.49 -34.85 -3.20
CA GLU A 215 39.08 -34.20 -4.43
C GLU A 215 38.77 -32.72 -4.18
N GLU A 216 39.10 -31.87 -5.13
CA GLU A 216 38.82 -30.42 -5.01
C GLU A 216 37.35 -30.12 -5.20
N PHE A 217 36.66 -30.79 -6.16
CA PHE A 217 35.24 -30.61 -6.43
C PHE A 217 34.47 -31.94 -6.42
N VAL A 218 33.37 -31.95 -5.63
CA VAL A 218 32.40 -33.03 -5.62
C VAL A 218 31.10 -32.51 -6.22
N TYR A 219 30.43 -33.31 -7.06
CA TYR A 219 29.31 -32.90 -7.88
C TYR A 219 27.98 -33.48 -7.38
N THR A 220 26.87 -32.74 -7.72
CA THR A 220 25.52 -33.26 -7.50
C THR A 220 25.28 -34.55 -8.33
N GLU A 221 24.46 -35.46 -7.80
CA GLU A 221 23.94 -36.60 -8.55
C GLU A 221 22.93 -36.16 -9.59
N GLU A 222 22.09 -35.18 -9.21
CA GLU A 222 21.07 -34.55 -10.07
C GLU A 222 21.71 -33.56 -11.03
N GLU A 223 21.04 -33.35 -12.16
CA GLU A 223 21.36 -32.35 -13.14
C GLU A 223 20.33 -31.25 -13.14
N VAL A 224 20.78 -30.03 -13.37
CA VAL A 224 19.93 -28.82 -13.40
C VAL A 224 20.01 -28.13 -14.77
N SER A 225 18.89 -27.57 -15.22
CA SER A 225 18.82 -26.76 -16.42
C SER A 225 17.99 -25.50 -16.17
N THR A 226 18.19 -24.44 -16.94
CA THR A 226 17.44 -23.18 -16.80
C THR A 226 16.87 -22.73 -18.12
N VAL A 227 15.76 -22.02 -18.04
CA VAL A 227 15.13 -21.29 -19.16
C VAL A 227 15.28 -19.75 -18.99
N ARG A 228 15.99 -19.30 -17.96
CA ARG A 228 16.13 -17.88 -17.59
C ARG A 228 17.53 -17.30 -17.79
N ASN A 229 18.40 -18.02 -18.49
CA ASN A 229 19.82 -17.65 -18.69
C ASN A 229 20.64 -17.51 -17.40
N SER A 230 20.09 -17.89 -16.23
CA SER A 230 20.83 -17.88 -14.98
C SER A 230 20.39 -18.98 -14.02
N ILE A 231 21.33 -19.46 -13.20
CA ILE A 231 21.10 -20.40 -12.11
C ILE A 231 21.62 -19.76 -10.84
N LYS A 232 20.74 -19.67 -9.83
CA LYS A 232 21.09 -19.11 -8.53
C LYS A 232 21.25 -20.26 -7.52
N ILE A 233 22.41 -20.28 -6.88
CA ILE A 233 22.82 -21.33 -5.94
C ILE A 233 22.93 -20.72 -4.54
N TRP A 234 22.31 -21.38 -3.57
CA TRP A 234 22.35 -21.05 -2.15
C TRP A 234 23.06 -22.13 -1.37
N SER A 235 23.69 -21.75 -0.26
CA SER A 235 24.24 -22.70 0.72
C SER A 235 23.07 -23.37 1.46
N GLY A 236 22.97 -24.68 1.36
CA GLY A 236 22.04 -25.51 2.11
C GLY A 236 22.64 -26.08 3.40
N ASP A 237 21.92 -27.02 4.00
CA ASP A 237 22.33 -27.63 5.26
C ASP A 237 23.65 -28.42 5.11
N GLY A 238 24.53 -28.26 6.09
CA GLY A 238 25.83 -28.91 6.16
C GLY A 238 26.91 -28.29 5.29
N LEU A 239 26.57 -27.34 4.38
CA LEU A 239 27.52 -26.68 3.54
C LEU A 239 27.98 -25.34 4.19
N GLY A 240 29.26 -25.27 4.52
CA GLY A 240 29.91 -24.02 4.98
C GLY A 240 30.29 -23.10 3.84
N ASP A 241 31.19 -22.18 4.12
CA ASP A 241 31.81 -21.33 3.10
C ASP A 241 32.66 -22.19 2.16
N THR A 242 32.36 -22.13 0.86
CA THR A 242 33.05 -22.98 -0.13
C THR A 242 33.03 -22.35 -1.53
N GLU A 243 33.85 -22.86 -2.41
CA GLU A 243 33.77 -22.55 -3.82
C GLU A 243 32.76 -23.45 -4.51
N VAL A 244 31.92 -22.86 -5.36
CA VAL A 244 30.95 -23.58 -6.20
C VAL A 244 31.21 -23.30 -7.67
N LEU A 245 30.92 -24.30 -8.51
CA LEU A 245 30.99 -24.14 -9.96
C LEU A 245 29.82 -24.85 -10.64
N LEU A 246 29.50 -24.40 -11.86
CA LEU A 246 28.61 -25.10 -12.78
C LEU A 246 29.42 -25.87 -13.81
N PHE A 247 29.15 -27.18 -13.93
CA PHE A 247 29.79 -28.04 -14.90
C PHE A 247 28.77 -28.54 -15.95
N PRO A 248 28.90 -28.14 -17.24
CA PRO A 248 27.99 -28.56 -18.28
C PRO A 248 28.20 -30.05 -18.63
N VAL A 249 27.11 -30.84 -18.58
CA VAL A 249 27.17 -32.29 -18.73
C VAL A 249 27.61 -32.72 -20.15
N ASN A 250 27.28 -31.96 -21.17
CA ASN A 250 27.51 -32.33 -22.58
C ASN A 250 28.70 -31.58 -23.25
N LYS A 251 29.56 -30.91 -22.47
CA LYS A 251 30.73 -30.19 -22.96
C LYS A 251 32.01 -30.79 -22.35
N THR A 252 33.13 -30.73 -23.09
CA THR A 252 34.43 -31.14 -22.60
C THR A 252 34.90 -30.30 -21.42
N ALA A 253 35.71 -30.87 -20.52
CA ALA A 253 36.15 -30.25 -19.26
C ALA A 253 36.77 -28.83 -19.39
N GLU A 254 37.18 -28.43 -20.59
CA GLU A 254 37.74 -27.09 -20.87
C GLU A 254 36.69 -25.96 -20.93
N THR A 255 35.41 -26.29 -20.83
CA THR A 255 34.30 -25.33 -20.96
C THR A 255 33.44 -25.16 -19.69
N GLY A 256 34.02 -25.49 -18.53
CA GLY A 256 33.36 -25.26 -17.25
C GLY A 256 33.28 -23.79 -16.87
N TYR A 257 32.30 -23.40 -16.08
CA TYR A 257 32.18 -22.07 -15.52
C TYR A 257 33.23 -21.87 -14.42
N THR A 258 33.73 -20.63 -14.29
CA THR A 258 34.69 -20.28 -13.24
C THR A 258 34.10 -20.50 -11.86
N ALA A 259 34.84 -21.16 -10.98
CA ALA A 259 34.43 -21.36 -9.59
C ALA A 259 34.28 -20.00 -8.90
N THR A 260 33.19 -19.87 -8.14
CA THR A 260 32.84 -18.67 -7.39
C THR A 260 32.63 -19.01 -5.93
N TYR A 261 33.10 -18.13 -5.04
CA TYR A 261 33.00 -18.36 -3.59
C TYR A 261 31.59 -18.12 -3.07
N LEU A 262 31.01 -19.15 -2.44
CA LEU A 262 29.69 -19.14 -1.82
C LEU A 262 29.85 -19.01 -0.30
N THR A 263 29.35 -17.92 0.27
CA THR A 263 29.33 -17.72 1.73
C THR A 263 28.05 -18.28 2.32
N HIS A 264 28.16 -18.91 3.47
CA HIS A 264 27.00 -19.48 4.18
C HIS A 264 25.88 -18.45 4.37
N GLY A 265 24.66 -18.84 4.00
CA GLY A 265 23.46 -17.96 4.06
C GLY A 265 23.35 -16.93 2.93
N MET A 266 24.30 -16.92 1.99
CA MET A 266 24.24 -16.09 0.79
C MET A 266 23.95 -16.93 -0.46
N SER A 267 23.80 -16.25 -1.59
CA SER A 267 23.64 -16.89 -2.90
C SER A 267 24.64 -16.37 -3.89
N VAL A 268 24.98 -17.22 -4.84
CA VAL A 268 25.78 -16.89 -6.02
C VAL A 268 24.92 -17.14 -7.26
N GLU A 269 25.02 -16.28 -8.23
CA GLU A 269 24.29 -16.41 -9.50
C GLU A 269 25.30 -16.62 -10.64
N PHE A 270 25.03 -17.65 -11.42
CA PHE A 270 25.80 -17.98 -12.61
C PHE A 270 24.98 -17.70 -13.86
N ASP A 271 25.58 -17.04 -14.83
CA ASP A 271 25.02 -16.99 -16.17
C ASP A 271 25.10 -18.38 -16.80
N ALA A 272 24.00 -18.94 -17.23
CA ALA A 272 23.91 -20.29 -17.77
C ALA A 272 23.11 -20.30 -19.08
N GLU A 273 23.61 -21.04 -20.09
CA GLU A 273 22.89 -21.23 -21.35
C GLU A 273 21.58 -21.99 -21.11
N ASN A 274 20.49 -21.48 -21.69
CA ASN A 274 19.18 -22.16 -21.66
C ASN A 274 19.29 -23.53 -22.28
N ASP A 275 18.43 -24.45 -21.81
CA ASP A 275 18.31 -25.84 -22.29
C ASP A 275 19.62 -26.66 -22.20
N THR A 276 20.61 -26.17 -21.47
CA THR A 276 21.85 -26.90 -21.16
C THR A 276 21.74 -27.49 -19.77
N TRP A 277 22.16 -28.75 -19.64
CA TRP A 277 22.18 -29.46 -18.35
C TRP A 277 23.52 -29.30 -17.66
N PHE A 278 23.49 -28.99 -16.37
CA PHE A 278 24.68 -28.74 -15.55
C PHE A 278 24.65 -29.62 -14.30
N LYS A 279 25.84 -29.99 -13.81
CA LYS A 279 26.07 -30.47 -12.44
C LYS A 279 26.66 -29.35 -11.61
N ILE A 280 26.28 -29.26 -10.34
CA ILE A 280 26.83 -28.30 -9.40
C ILE A 280 27.99 -28.98 -8.67
N GLY A 281 29.15 -28.38 -8.75
CA GLY A 281 30.34 -28.80 -8.01
C GLY A 281 30.57 -27.94 -6.78
N VAL A 282 30.91 -28.53 -5.65
CA VAL A 282 31.36 -27.83 -4.45
C VAL A 282 32.79 -28.28 -4.09
N ASN A 283 33.63 -27.31 -3.71
CA ASN A 283 34.99 -27.59 -3.29
C ASN A 283 34.96 -28.03 -1.80
N MET A 284 35.04 -29.34 -1.56
CA MET A 284 34.95 -29.86 -0.21
C MET A 284 35.79 -31.14 -0.06
N GLN A 285 36.58 -31.20 1.02
CA GLN A 285 37.36 -32.36 1.41
C GLN A 285 36.73 -33.06 2.62
N ASN A 286 36.79 -34.36 2.63
CA ASN A 286 36.31 -35.17 3.75
C ASN A 286 37.44 -36.03 4.33
N PRO A 287 38.13 -35.57 5.39
CA PRO A 287 39.20 -36.33 6.03
C PRO A 287 38.67 -37.43 6.95
N THR A 288 37.35 -37.60 7.09
CA THR A 288 36.76 -38.59 7.98
C THR A 288 36.63 -39.98 7.32
N ASN A 289 36.33 -40.98 8.12
CA ASN A 289 36.13 -42.38 7.64
C ASN A 289 34.65 -42.65 7.23
N GLU A 290 33.78 -41.64 7.23
CA GLU A 290 32.38 -41.76 6.88
C GLU A 290 32.03 -40.72 5.81
N ASP A 291 31.06 -41.04 4.94
CA ASP A 291 30.58 -40.12 3.93
C ASP A 291 29.86 -38.92 4.58
N ILE A 292 30.15 -37.73 4.10
CA ILE A 292 29.45 -36.51 4.53
C ILE A 292 28.40 -36.14 3.48
N ILE A 293 27.18 -35.84 3.93
CA ILE A 293 26.11 -35.36 3.06
C ILE A 293 25.93 -33.86 3.28
N VAL A 294 26.01 -33.11 2.22
CA VAL A 294 25.74 -31.66 2.20
C VAL A 294 24.66 -31.35 1.18
N TYR A 295 24.05 -30.22 1.33
CA TYR A 295 22.95 -29.77 0.47
C TYR A 295 23.27 -28.42 -0.15
N VAL A 296 22.82 -28.24 -1.39
CA VAL A 296 22.75 -26.94 -2.09
C VAL A 296 21.30 -26.67 -2.47
N GLU A 297 20.88 -25.42 -2.36
CA GLU A 297 19.56 -25.01 -2.82
C GLU A 297 19.72 -24.23 -4.13
N VAL A 298 18.86 -24.51 -5.10
CA VAL A 298 18.89 -23.86 -6.42
C VAL A 298 17.54 -23.25 -6.77
N GLU A 299 17.59 -22.13 -7.43
CA GLU A 299 16.40 -21.42 -7.94
C GLU A 299 16.47 -21.27 -9.46
N ASN A 300 15.30 -21.14 -10.09
CA ASN A 300 15.14 -20.94 -11.53
C ASN A 300 15.60 -22.12 -12.40
N VAL A 301 15.46 -23.32 -11.91
CA VAL A 301 15.95 -24.54 -12.58
C VAL A 301 14.87 -25.60 -12.74
N GLU A 302 15.06 -26.42 -13.76
CA GLU A 302 14.46 -27.75 -13.87
C GLU A 302 15.49 -28.77 -13.36
N VAL A 303 15.03 -29.80 -12.64
CA VAL A 303 15.89 -30.83 -12.05
C VAL A 303 15.56 -32.17 -12.65
N ARG A 304 16.59 -32.97 -13.04
CA ARG A 304 16.43 -34.36 -13.41
C ARG A 304 17.39 -35.25 -12.65
N ILE A 305 16.95 -36.45 -12.34
CA ILE A 305 17.78 -37.53 -11.78
C ILE A 305 18.34 -38.31 -12.98
N VAL A 306 19.63 -38.58 -12.98
CA VAL A 306 20.30 -39.30 -14.04
C VAL A 306 20.47 -40.76 -13.68
#